data_77755ee04b4e8206a638becfc1359c37
#
_entry.id   77755ee04b4e8206a638becfc1359c37
#
_cell.length_a   1.000
_cell.length_b   1.000
_cell.length_c   1.000
_cell.angle_alpha   90.00
_cell.angle_beta   90.00
_cell.angle_gamma   90.00
#
_symmetry.space_group_name_H-M   'P 1'
#
loop_
_entity.id
_entity.type
_entity.pdbx_description
1 polymer ?
#
loop_
_entity_poly.entity_id
_entity_poly.type
_entity_poly.pdbx_seq_one_letter_code
_entity_poly.pdbx_strand_id
1 'polypeptide(L)'
;ARLHCRWWNLPFLERMFAVGDDLLIWGRVHSVRPRTMDHPETEKVASEEEEWIHLNRWVPMYPLTEGLTQRVLRGLAWQAVQEFADSIPEAHPELPVGSQRVRPAIEPGASQLMLEQHALPSRPQALRWLHFPEAPWQADLARQRLALDEFIDLQCVIQRRRRRLESAAKALPCGGDNRWMRPFLARLGFPLTEAQQRVLREIRSDLAGAVPMRRLLQGDVGSGKTLVAVGASIMTLESGFSVGIMAPTEILAEQLLHNFRRWLGPLGIPVTLHTGSRKGEVLRDGDPATRVFVGTHALIQSGFRMDNLGLVVIDEQHKFGVAQREELLRKGRYPHLLVMTATPIPRTLGLTLYGDLDVSILDQLPKGCLLYTSPSPRD
;
A
#
# COMPACT_ATOMS: atom_id res chain seq x y z
N ALA A 1 -50.49 16.20 2.67
CA ALA A 1 -50.22 16.05 1.23
C ALA A 1 -50.62 14.63 0.81
N ARG A 2 -51.22 14.45 -0.37
CA ARG A 2 -51.57 13.12 -0.88
C ARG A 2 -50.44 12.62 -1.79
N LEU A 3 -50.07 11.36 -1.61
CA LEU A 3 -49.11 10.62 -2.45
C LEU A 3 -49.85 9.42 -3.04
N HIS A 4 -49.76 9.21 -4.34
CA HIS A 4 -50.33 8.05 -5.03
C HIS A 4 -49.22 7.05 -5.30
N CYS A 5 -49.30 5.86 -4.70
CA CYS A 5 -48.40 4.76 -4.94
C CYS A 5 -49.05 3.75 -5.86
N ARG A 6 -48.36 3.29 -6.87
CA ARG A 6 -48.86 2.35 -7.87
C ARG A 6 -47.95 1.14 -7.99
N TRP A 7 -48.56 -0.05 -7.95
CA TRP A 7 -47.86 -1.32 -8.15
C TRP A 7 -48.58 -2.08 -9.24
N TRP A 8 -47.84 -2.63 -10.16
CA TRP A 8 -48.39 -3.48 -11.21
C TRP A 8 -47.97 -4.91 -10.97
N ASN A 9 -48.84 -5.89 -11.25
CA ASN A 9 -48.58 -7.32 -11.14
C ASN A 9 -48.19 -7.82 -9.73
N LEU A 10 -48.66 -7.13 -8.68
CA LEU A 10 -48.40 -7.49 -7.28
C LEU A 10 -49.74 -7.57 -6.48
N PRO A 11 -50.64 -8.53 -6.81
CA PRO A 11 -51.97 -8.60 -6.18
C PRO A 11 -51.93 -8.93 -4.68
N PHE A 12 -50.82 -9.46 -4.18
CA PHE A 12 -50.66 -9.74 -2.75
C PHE A 12 -50.60 -8.46 -1.89
N LEU A 13 -50.23 -7.31 -2.45
CA LEU A 13 -50.17 -6.02 -1.71
C LEU A 13 -51.52 -5.55 -1.21
N GLU A 14 -52.62 -5.87 -1.90
CA GLU A 14 -53.98 -5.57 -1.44
C GLU A 14 -54.29 -6.24 -0.10
N ARG A 15 -53.67 -7.35 0.20
CA ARG A 15 -53.85 -8.09 1.46
C ARG A 15 -52.85 -7.67 2.54
N MET A 16 -51.80 -6.95 2.17
CA MET A 16 -50.75 -6.51 3.10
C MET A 16 -51.14 -5.21 3.83
N PHE A 17 -51.89 -4.34 3.19
CA PHE A 17 -52.22 -3.01 3.73
C PHE A 17 -53.68 -2.86 4.01
N ALA A 18 -54.01 -2.23 5.15
CA ALA A 18 -55.34 -1.83 5.52
C ALA A 18 -55.45 -0.31 5.63
N VAL A 19 -56.68 0.19 5.50
CA VAL A 19 -56.93 1.62 5.73
C VAL A 19 -56.68 1.95 7.21
N GLY A 20 -55.78 2.91 7.45
CA GLY A 20 -55.36 3.29 8.79
C GLY A 20 -53.99 2.74 9.18
N ASP A 21 -53.34 1.93 8.32
CA ASP A 21 -51.95 1.49 8.55
C ASP A 21 -50.96 2.64 8.35
N ASP A 22 -50.01 2.76 9.25
CA ASP A 22 -48.86 3.61 9.09
C ASP A 22 -47.80 2.91 8.25
N LEU A 23 -47.45 3.54 7.14
CA LEU A 23 -46.53 2.95 6.14
C LEU A 23 -45.29 3.81 5.95
N LEU A 24 -44.15 3.18 5.98
CA LEU A 24 -42.92 3.75 5.49
C LEU A 24 -42.81 3.49 3.98
N ILE A 25 -42.63 4.55 3.19
CA ILE A 25 -42.60 4.46 1.73
C ILE A 25 -41.35 5.17 1.22
N TRP A 26 -40.54 4.47 0.43
CA TRP A 26 -39.37 5.06 -0.24
C TRP A 26 -39.32 4.68 -1.71
N GLY A 27 -38.89 5.61 -2.52
CA GLY A 27 -38.82 5.47 -3.96
C GLY A 27 -38.67 6.80 -4.68
N ARG A 28 -38.67 6.73 -6.00
CA ARG A 28 -38.56 7.92 -6.84
C ARG A 28 -39.96 8.47 -7.19
N VAL A 29 -40.15 9.76 -6.97
CA VAL A 29 -41.39 10.45 -7.40
C VAL A 29 -41.34 10.64 -8.92
N HIS A 30 -42.24 10.01 -9.65
CA HIS A 30 -42.34 10.10 -11.10
C HIS A 30 -43.10 11.34 -11.55
N SER A 31 -44.14 11.77 -10.82
CA SER A 31 -44.91 12.96 -11.12
C SER A 31 -45.10 13.78 -9.84
N VAL A 32 -45.10 15.10 -10.00
CA VAL A 32 -45.29 16.06 -8.90
C VAL A 32 -46.76 16.48 -8.76
N ARG A 33 -47.55 16.39 -9.85
CA ARG A 33 -48.98 16.76 -9.86
C ARG A 33 -49.81 15.77 -10.71
N PRO A 34 -50.52 14.81 -10.10
CA PRO A 34 -50.45 14.41 -8.69
C PRO A 34 -49.10 13.78 -8.34
N ARG A 35 -48.69 13.85 -7.07
CA ARG A 35 -47.48 13.18 -6.63
C ARG A 35 -47.69 11.68 -6.74
N THR A 36 -46.91 11.03 -7.61
CA THR A 36 -46.99 9.58 -7.86
C THR A 36 -45.62 8.92 -7.74
N MET A 37 -45.64 7.75 -7.11
CA MET A 37 -44.50 6.82 -7.08
C MET A 37 -44.91 5.49 -7.72
N ASP A 38 -44.07 4.94 -8.55
CA ASP A 38 -44.29 3.66 -9.19
C ASP A 38 -43.37 2.61 -8.53
N HIS A 39 -43.97 1.49 -8.12
CA HIS A 39 -43.28 0.42 -7.38
C HIS A 39 -42.43 0.90 -6.20
N PRO A 40 -42.95 1.81 -5.33
CA PRO A 40 -42.19 2.18 -4.15
C PRO A 40 -41.97 0.96 -3.25
N GLU A 41 -40.84 0.91 -2.60
CA GLU A 41 -40.65 -0.01 -1.49
C GLU A 41 -41.52 0.46 -0.33
N THR A 42 -42.22 -0.46 0.30
CA THR A 42 -43.17 -0.14 1.39
C THR A 42 -42.95 -1.10 2.56
N GLU A 43 -43.04 -0.55 3.74
CA GLU A 43 -42.93 -1.29 4.99
C GLU A 43 -44.04 -0.80 5.96
N LYS A 44 -44.74 -1.74 6.62
CA LYS A 44 -45.75 -1.43 7.62
C LYS A 44 -45.08 -1.23 8.98
N VAL A 45 -45.38 -0.14 9.66
CA VAL A 45 -44.89 0.15 11.01
C VAL A 45 -45.78 -0.56 12.01
N ALA A 46 -45.25 -1.47 12.80
CA ALA A 46 -46.03 -2.37 13.64
C ALA A 46 -46.10 -1.97 15.12
N SER A 47 -45.14 -1.15 15.64
CA SER A 47 -45.14 -0.70 17.05
C SER A 47 -44.33 0.59 17.24
N GLU A 48 -44.61 1.33 18.34
CA GLU A 48 -43.84 2.54 18.71
C GLU A 48 -42.32 2.27 18.92
N GLU A 49 -41.93 1.10 19.45
CA GLU A 49 -40.53 0.72 19.60
C GLU A 49 -39.83 0.50 18.24
N GLU A 50 -40.56 -0.03 17.26
CA GLU A 50 -40.04 -0.21 15.90
C GLU A 50 -39.93 1.13 15.15
N GLU A 51 -40.79 2.12 15.43
CA GLU A 51 -40.67 3.48 14.91
C GLU A 51 -39.32 4.10 15.29
N TRP A 52 -38.86 3.88 16.51
CA TRP A 52 -37.59 4.40 17.02
C TRP A 52 -36.37 3.86 16.28
N ILE A 53 -36.40 2.63 15.80
CA ILE A 53 -35.29 2.00 15.09
C ILE A 53 -35.26 2.37 13.61
N HIS A 54 -36.45 2.59 13.00
CA HIS A 54 -36.58 2.68 11.55
C HIS A 54 -37.00 4.05 11.03
N LEU A 55 -37.58 4.91 11.88
CA LEU A 55 -38.17 6.19 11.51
C LEU A 55 -37.50 7.38 12.19
N ASN A 56 -37.61 8.55 11.59
CA ASN A 56 -37.17 9.84 12.12
C ASN A 56 -35.70 9.92 12.52
N ARG A 57 -34.85 9.05 11.97
CA ARG A 57 -33.41 9.02 12.21
C ARG A 57 -32.63 8.55 10.97
N TRP A 58 -31.34 8.77 10.99
CA TRP A 58 -30.43 8.18 10.03
C TRP A 58 -30.30 6.68 10.30
N VAL A 59 -30.58 5.86 9.28
CA VAL A 59 -30.56 4.41 9.40
C VAL A 59 -29.58 3.80 8.40
N PRO A 60 -28.87 2.73 8.78
CA PRO A 60 -27.95 2.04 7.88
C PRO A 60 -28.74 1.29 6.78
N MET A 61 -28.10 1.20 5.60
CA MET A 61 -28.54 0.34 4.52
C MET A 61 -27.58 -0.83 4.43
N TYR A 62 -28.05 -2.04 4.73
CA TYR A 62 -27.26 -3.26 4.67
C TYR A 62 -27.38 -3.93 3.31
N PRO A 63 -26.31 -4.56 2.77
CA PRO A 63 -26.42 -5.46 1.64
C PRO A 63 -27.34 -6.63 2.01
N LEU A 64 -28.37 -6.87 1.20
CA LEU A 64 -29.37 -7.92 1.45
C LEU A 64 -29.00 -9.21 0.72
N THR A 65 -29.42 -10.33 1.31
CA THR A 65 -29.48 -11.65 0.68
C THR A 65 -30.92 -12.09 0.61
N GLU A 66 -31.21 -13.10 -0.23
CA GLU A 66 -32.56 -13.63 -0.39
C GLU A 66 -33.15 -14.08 0.95
N GLY A 67 -34.36 -13.65 1.24
CA GLY A 67 -35.08 -13.96 2.48
C GLY A 67 -34.80 -13.04 3.67
N LEU A 68 -33.86 -12.07 3.57
CA LEU A 68 -33.59 -11.08 4.62
C LEU A 68 -34.06 -9.68 4.21
N THR A 69 -34.77 -9.02 5.09
CA THR A 69 -35.23 -7.63 4.89
C THR A 69 -34.35 -6.64 5.65
N GLN A 70 -34.32 -5.37 5.22
CA GLN A 70 -33.63 -4.28 5.94
C GLN A 70 -34.09 -4.20 7.41
N ARG A 71 -35.40 -4.40 7.65
CA ARG A 71 -35.98 -4.37 8.98
C ARG A 71 -35.37 -5.40 9.93
N VAL A 72 -35.30 -6.65 9.47
CA VAL A 72 -34.70 -7.74 10.25
C VAL A 72 -33.22 -7.44 10.56
N LEU A 73 -32.43 -7.05 9.56
CA LEU A 73 -31.01 -6.74 9.79
C LEU A 73 -30.81 -5.53 10.70
N ARG A 74 -31.61 -4.48 10.57
CA ARG A 74 -31.53 -3.32 11.47
C ARG A 74 -31.90 -3.70 12.90
N GLY A 75 -32.97 -4.49 13.09
CA GLY A 75 -33.37 -4.98 14.41
C GLY A 75 -32.28 -5.81 15.08
N LEU A 76 -31.67 -6.75 14.35
CA LEU A 76 -30.55 -7.55 14.84
C LEU A 76 -29.32 -6.69 15.17
N ALA A 77 -28.99 -5.75 14.28
CA ALA A 77 -27.87 -4.84 14.51
C ALA A 77 -28.13 -3.92 15.73
N TRP A 78 -29.34 -3.45 15.92
CA TRP A 78 -29.74 -2.67 17.08
C TRP A 78 -29.51 -3.46 18.38
N GLN A 79 -30.07 -4.66 18.46
CA GLN A 79 -29.89 -5.53 19.64
C GLN A 79 -28.43 -5.81 19.91
N ALA A 80 -27.67 -6.20 18.89
CA ALA A 80 -26.24 -6.49 19.03
C ALA A 80 -25.44 -5.27 19.51
N VAL A 81 -25.72 -4.08 18.98
CA VAL A 81 -25.02 -2.85 19.38
C VAL A 81 -25.40 -2.46 20.80
N GLN A 82 -26.68 -2.59 21.21
CA GLN A 82 -27.10 -2.27 22.57
C GLN A 82 -26.49 -3.23 23.61
N GLU A 83 -26.42 -4.51 23.28
CA GLU A 83 -25.98 -5.54 24.23
C GLU A 83 -24.43 -5.62 24.31
N PHE A 84 -23.75 -5.52 23.17
CA PHE A 84 -22.33 -5.87 23.09
C PHE A 84 -21.38 -4.69 22.90
N ALA A 85 -21.85 -3.50 22.49
CA ALA A 85 -20.92 -2.41 22.17
C ALA A 85 -20.02 -2.04 23.36
N ASP A 86 -20.53 -1.98 24.58
CA ASP A 86 -19.75 -1.63 25.78
C ASP A 86 -18.79 -2.74 26.22
N SER A 87 -19.02 -3.97 25.78
CA SER A 87 -18.09 -5.09 26.05
C SER A 87 -16.86 -5.09 25.13
N ILE A 88 -16.87 -4.28 24.07
CA ILE A 88 -15.77 -4.21 23.10
C ILE A 88 -14.64 -3.37 23.71
N PRO A 89 -13.43 -3.93 23.86
CA PRO A 89 -12.32 -3.22 24.47
C PRO A 89 -11.88 -2.03 23.59
N GLU A 90 -11.53 -0.94 24.24
CA GLU A 90 -10.96 0.26 23.60
C GLU A 90 -9.57 -0.02 23.00
N ALA A 91 -8.79 -0.85 23.68
CA ALA A 91 -7.49 -1.29 23.19
C ALA A 91 -7.63 -2.40 22.15
N HIS A 92 -6.75 -2.37 21.14
CA HIS A 92 -6.70 -3.45 20.15
C HIS A 92 -6.41 -4.79 20.82
N PRO A 93 -7.18 -5.84 20.52
CA PRO A 93 -6.90 -7.17 21.04
C PRO A 93 -5.50 -7.61 20.59
N GLU A 94 -4.83 -8.42 21.41
CA GLU A 94 -3.57 -9.03 21.06
C GLU A 94 -3.73 -9.80 19.74
N LEU A 95 -3.06 -9.34 18.67
CA LEU A 95 -3.11 -10.04 17.40
C LEU A 95 -2.39 -11.38 17.51
N PRO A 96 -3.04 -12.50 17.17
CA PRO A 96 -2.38 -13.80 17.17
C PRO A 96 -1.33 -13.85 16.07
N VAL A 97 -0.06 -13.80 16.44
CA VAL A 97 1.05 -14.02 15.53
C VAL A 97 1.76 -15.31 15.93
N GLY A 98 1.32 -16.41 15.33
CA GLY A 98 1.79 -17.74 15.71
C GLY A 98 1.28 -18.16 17.09
N SER A 99 2.00 -19.06 17.77
CA SER A 99 1.64 -19.58 19.08
C SER A 99 1.86 -18.64 20.27
N GLN A 100 2.28 -17.40 20.05
CA GLN A 100 2.51 -16.41 21.10
C GLN A 100 1.62 -15.19 20.93
N ARG A 101 0.85 -14.86 21.98
CA ARG A 101 0.13 -13.60 22.13
C ARG A 101 1.14 -12.49 22.39
N VAL A 102 1.32 -11.59 21.45
CA VAL A 102 2.23 -10.46 21.58
C VAL A 102 1.41 -9.19 21.78
N ARG A 103 1.57 -8.53 22.93
CA ARG A 103 0.94 -7.23 23.20
C ARG A 103 1.34 -6.20 22.15
N PRO A 104 0.42 -5.35 21.67
CA PRO A 104 0.79 -4.23 20.82
C PRO A 104 1.83 -3.35 21.52
N ALA A 105 2.85 -2.94 20.79
CA ALA A 105 3.93 -2.09 21.32
C ALA A 105 3.50 -0.62 21.52
N ILE A 106 2.20 -0.34 21.41
CA ILE A 106 1.63 0.99 21.66
C ILE A 106 1.29 1.03 23.15
N GLU A 107 1.92 1.95 23.86
CA GLU A 107 1.57 2.20 25.27
C GLU A 107 0.08 2.58 25.36
N PRO A 108 -0.65 2.07 26.36
CA PRO A 108 -2.11 2.33 26.49
C PRO A 108 -2.48 3.82 26.46
N GLY A 109 -1.60 4.70 26.93
CA GLY A 109 -1.81 6.16 26.90
C GLY A 109 -1.64 6.82 25.52
N ALA A 110 -0.86 6.24 24.62
CA ALA A 110 -0.61 6.84 23.30
C ALA A 110 -1.85 6.79 22.40
N SER A 111 -2.61 5.70 22.45
CA SER A 111 -3.88 5.57 21.71
C SER A 111 -4.90 6.60 22.18
N GLN A 112 -5.01 6.81 23.48
CA GLN A 112 -5.95 7.77 24.08
C GLN A 112 -5.58 9.21 23.74
N LEU A 113 -4.30 9.58 23.79
CA LEU A 113 -3.83 10.90 23.34
C LEU A 113 -4.14 11.18 21.87
N MET A 114 -3.98 10.19 20.97
CA MET A 114 -4.35 10.35 19.56
C MET A 114 -5.85 10.55 19.37
N LEU A 115 -6.70 9.85 20.12
CA LEU A 115 -8.15 10.00 20.07
C LEU A 115 -8.57 11.40 20.52
N GLU A 116 -7.98 11.89 21.61
CA GLU A 116 -8.24 13.23 22.15
C GLU A 116 -7.77 14.34 21.19
N GLN A 117 -6.58 14.20 20.58
CA GLN A 117 -6.05 15.16 19.61
C GLN A 117 -6.91 15.29 18.36
N HIS A 118 -7.56 14.21 17.93
CA HIS A 118 -8.41 14.19 16.72
C HIS A 118 -9.91 14.25 17.04
N ALA A 119 -10.29 14.43 18.30
CA ALA A 119 -11.69 14.45 18.77
C ALA A 119 -12.50 13.24 18.27
N LEU A 120 -11.87 12.07 18.21
CA LEU A 120 -12.51 10.84 17.75
C LEU A 120 -13.28 10.16 18.89
N PRO A 121 -14.41 9.52 18.61
CA PRO A 121 -15.20 8.80 19.60
C PRO A 121 -14.46 7.55 20.11
N SER A 122 -14.88 7.04 21.27
CA SER A 122 -14.48 5.72 21.76
C SER A 122 -14.93 4.62 20.79
N ARG A 123 -14.32 3.44 20.84
CA ARG A 123 -14.68 2.32 19.96
C ARG A 123 -16.14 1.86 20.14
N PRO A 124 -16.65 1.70 21.37
CA PRO A 124 -18.08 1.47 21.60
C PRO A 124 -18.99 2.56 21.02
N GLN A 125 -18.60 3.81 21.20
CA GLN A 125 -19.36 4.96 20.68
C GLN A 125 -19.31 5.01 19.14
N ALA A 126 -18.16 4.70 18.53
CA ALA A 126 -18.04 4.64 17.07
C ALA A 126 -18.95 3.55 16.47
N LEU A 127 -19.04 2.38 17.11
CA LEU A 127 -19.95 1.33 16.67
C LEU A 127 -21.42 1.76 16.75
N ARG A 128 -21.82 2.43 17.83
CA ARG A 128 -23.17 2.99 17.92
C ARG A 128 -23.44 4.01 16.84
N TRP A 129 -22.55 4.96 16.64
CA TRP A 129 -22.70 6.02 15.64
C TRP A 129 -22.61 5.53 14.20
N LEU A 130 -21.87 4.44 13.93
CA LEU A 130 -21.81 3.88 12.59
C LEU A 130 -23.15 3.28 12.16
N HIS A 131 -23.82 2.60 13.09
CA HIS A 131 -25.08 1.93 12.82
C HIS A 131 -26.29 2.84 13.05
N PHE A 132 -26.28 3.65 14.09
CA PHE A 132 -27.45 4.43 14.51
C PHE A 132 -27.04 5.85 14.91
N PRO A 133 -26.55 6.66 13.97
CA PRO A 133 -26.17 8.05 14.25
C PRO A 133 -27.40 8.91 14.47
N GLU A 134 -27.30 9.90 15.35
CA GLU A 134 -28.30 10.96 15.51
C GLU A 134 -28.12 12.08 14.50
N ALA A 135 -26.88 12.26 14.01
CA ALA A 135 -26.53 13.24 12.99
C ALA A 135 -25.48 12.69 12.01
N PRO A 136 -25.45 13.17 10.74
CA PRO A 136 -24.54 12.65 9.70
C PRO A 136 -23.06 12.68 10.11
N TRP A 137 -22.61 13.74 10.79
CA TRP A 137 -21.22 13.90 11.20
C TRP A 137 -20.76 12.81 12.18
N GLN A 138 -21.66 12.23 12.97
CA GLN A 138 -21.34 11.12 13.87
C GLN A 138 -20.93 9.87 13.09
N ALA A 139 -21.64 9.56 11.98
CA ALA A 139 -21.27 8.45 11.12
C ALA A 139 -19.91 8.65 10.46
N ASP A 140 -19.54 9.89 10.11
CA ASP A 140 -18.25 10.20 9.52
C ASP A 140 -17.12 10.06 10.53
N LEU A 141 -17.30 10.55 11.76
CA LEU A 141 -16.33 10.35 12.84
C LEU A 141 -16.18 8.87 13.23
N ALA A 142 -17.30 8.13 13.24
CA ALA A 142 -17.25 6.69 13.48
C ALA A 142 -16.44 5.93 12.43
N ARG A 143 -16.64 6.25 11.14
CA ARG A 143 -15.82 5.68 10.05
C ARG A 143 -14.34 6.02 10.20
N GLN A 144 -14.03 7.28 10.53
CA GLN A 144 -12.64 7.71 10.75
C GLN A 144 -12.01 6.94 11.92
N ARG A 145 -12.75 6.77 13.02
CA ARG A 145 -12.28 6.01 14.19
C ARG A 145 -11.99 4.56 13.87
N LEU A 146 -12.91 3.86 13.21
CA LEU A 146 -12.76 2.44 12.88
C LEU A 146 -11.69 2.23 11.80
N ALA A 147 -11.62 3.13 10.80
CA ALA A 147 -10.55 3.10 9.81
C ALA A 147 -9.18 3.30 10.46
N LEU A 148 -9.05 4.21 11.44
CA LEU A 148 -7.82 4.41 12.20
C LEU A 148 -7.40 3.13 12.93
N ASP A 149 -8.35 2.41 13.53
CA ASP A 149 -8.10 1.14 14.22
C ASP A 149 -7.50 0.10 13.23
N GLU A 150 -8.13 -0.08 12.07
CA GLU A 150 -7.65 -1.01 11.04
C GLU A 150 -6.24 -0.62 10.54
N PHE A 151 -5.97 0.69 10.35
CA PHE A 151 -4.66 1.17 9.96
C PHE A 151 -3.59 0.94 11.03
N ILE A 152 -3.92 1.14 12.30
CA ILE A 152 -3.02 0.86 13.43
C ILE A 152 -2.68 -0.63 13.47
N ASP A 153 -3.68 -1.52 13.36
CA ASP A 153 -3.46 -2.96 13.32
C ASP A 153 -2.54 -3.37 12.18
N LEU A 154 -2.81 -2.87 10.98
CA LEU A 154 -1.98 -3.12 9.81
C LEU A 154 -0.54 -2.64 10.03
N GLN A 155 -0.35 -1.41 10.54
CA GLN A 155 0.97 -0.85 10.82
C GLN A 155 1.71 -1.65 11.90
N CYS A 156 1.03 -2.10 12.94
CA CYS A 156 1.62 -2.98 13.95
C CYS A 156 2.15 -4.28 13.35
N VAL A 157 1.41 -4.92 12.45
CA VAL A 157 1.87 -6.13 11.74
C VAL A 157 3.12 -5.85 10.90
N ILE A 158 3.10 -4.76 10.12
CA ILE A 158 4.21 -4.35 9.26
C ILE A 158 5.47 -4.07 10.10
N GLN A 159 5.34 -3.27 11.16
CA GLN A 159 6.49 -2.89 12.01
C GLN A 159 7.06 -4.10 12.78
N ARG A 160 6.23 -5.04 13.21
CA ARG A 160 6.69 -6.30 13.80
C ARG A 160 7.48 -7.14 12.81
N ARG A 161 7.00 -7.24 11.55
CA ARG A 161 7.75 -7.92 10.49
C ARG A 161 9.09 -7.25 10.23
N ARG A 162 9.12 -5.92 10.16
CA ARG A 162 10.35 -5.13 9.98
C ARG A 162 11.35 -5.41 11.13
N ARG A 163 10.94 -5.29 12.37
CA ARG A 163 11.79 -5.55 13.55
C ARG A 163 12.35 -6.97 13.59
N ARG A 164 11.55 -7.97 13.22
CA ARG A 164 12.03 -9.37 13.12
C ARG A 164 13.12 -9.52 12.08
N LEU A 165 12.98 -8.89 10.92
CA LEU A 165 13.97 -8.91 9.86
C LEU A 165 15.24 -8.16 10.30
N GLU A 166 15.11 -7.01 10.92
CA GLU A 166 16.22 -6.20 11.44
C GLU A 166 17.00 -6.92 12.55
N SER A 167 16.32 -7.64 13.44
CA SER A 167 16.96 -8.41 14.51
C SER A 167 17.64 -9.70 14.04
N ALA A 168 17.16 -10.29 12.95
CA ALA A 168 17.69 -11.54 12.39
C ALA A 168 18.87 -11.33 11.44
N ALA A 169 19.08 -10.12 10.92
CA ALA A 169 20.02 -9.81 9.84
C ALA A 169 21.07 -8.79 10.27
N LYS A 170 22.33 -9.14 10.11
CA LYS A 170 23.41 -8.14 10.13
C LYS A 170 23.57 -7.56 8.74
N ALA A 171 23.59 -6.24 8.62
CA ALA A 171 23.84 -5.55 7.36
C ALA A 171 25.25 -5.87 6.83
N LEU A 172 25.35 -5.93 5.51
CA LEU A 172 26.63 -5.96 4.83
C LEU A 172 27.16 -4.52 4.71
N PRO A 173 28.44 -4.23 5.01
CA PRO A 173 28.98 -2.87 4.97
C PRO A 173 29.22 -2.43 3.51
N CYS A 174 28.20 -1.86 2.89
CA CYS A 174 28.18 -1.49 1.47
C CYS A 174 28.30 0.03 1.20
N GLY A 175 28.84 0.82 2.13
CA GLY A 175 28.94 2.29 2.04
C GLY A 175 29.91 2.84 1.01
N GLY A 176 30.84 2.01 0.50
CA GLY A 176 31.85 2.37 -0.50
C GLY A 176 33.00 3.26 0.03
N ASP A 177 34.08 3.34 -0.73
CA ASP A 177 35.29 4.11 -0.42
C ASP A 177 35.55 5.29 -1.39
N ASN A 178 34.63 5.52 -2.35
CA ASN A 178 34.69 6.54 -3.39
C ASN A 178 35.72 6.33 -4.51
N ARG A 179 36.39 5.18 -4.60
CA ARG A 179 37.39 4.93 -5.66
C ARG A 179 36.76 4.95 -7.07
N TRP A 180 35.54 4.48 -7.23
CA TRP A 180 34.79 4.51 -8.47
C TRP A 180 33.72 5.60 -8.50
N MET A 181 33.17 5.98 -7.35
CA MET A 181 32.13 7.03 -7.26
C MET A 181 32.67 8.38 -7.74
N ARG A 182 33.93 8.77 -7.35
CA ARG A 182 34.51 10.04 -7.80
C ARG A 182 34.70 10.11 -9.31
N PRO A 183 35.38 9.13 -9.99
CA PRO A 183 35.49 9.16 -11.44
C PRO A 183 34.14 8.99 -12.16
N PHE A 184 33.18 8.30 -11.58
CA PHE A 184 31.81 8.24 -12.12
C PHE A 184 31.18 9.62 -12.15
N LEU A 185 31.13 10.34 -11.03
CA LEU A 185 30.58 11.68 -10.95
C LEU A 185 31.28 12.69 -11.88
N ALA A 186 32.60 12.60 -12.00
CA ALA A 186 33.38 13.46 -12.90
C ALA A 186 33.05 13.25 -14.38
N ARG A 187 32.59 12.03 -14.76
CA ARG A 187 32.25 11.67 -16.14
C ARG A 187 30.81 11.92 -16.53
N LEU A 188 29.94 12.33 -15.60
CA LEU A 188 28.51 12.55 -15.90
C LEU A 188 28.28 13.65 -16.95
N GLY A 189 29.14 14.67 -17.01
CA GLY A 189 28.99 15.80 -17.93
C GLY A 189 27.86 16.77 -17.55
N PHE A 190 27.15 16.51 -16.47
CA PHE A 190 26.10 17.36 -15.91
C PHE A 190 26.08 17.23 -14.38
N PRO A 191 25.62 18.27 -13.66
CA PRO A 191 25.50 18.22 -12.21
C PRO A 191 24.27 17.38 -11.80
N LEU A 192 24.41 16.64 -10.68
CA LEU A 192 23.26 16.00 -10.05
C LEU A 192 22.30 17.06 -9.50
N THR A 193 21.01 16.79 -9.56
CA THR A 193 19.99 17.61 -8.86
C THR A 193 20.17 17.50 -7.34
N GLU A 194 19.67 18.47 -6.59
CA GLU A 194 19.69 18.42 -5.12
C GLU A 194 18.96 17.19 -4.58
N ALA A 195 17.84 16.82 -5.21
CA ALA A 195 17.09 15.62 -4.86
C ALA A 195 17.94 14.33 -5.06
N GLN A 196 18.64 14.22 -6.19
CA GLN A 196 19.52 13.08 -6.45
C GLN A 196 20.68 13.02 -5.44
N GLN A 197 21.29 14.17 -5.12
CA GLN A 197 22.37 14.23 -4.12
C GLN A 197 21.88 13.87 -2.72
N ARG A 198 20.68 14.36 -2.32
CA ARG A 198 20.03 14.02 -1.05
C ARG A 198 19.81 12.51 -0.96
N VAL A 199 19.16 11.93 -1.97
CA VAL A 199 18.83 10.50 -1.99
C VAL A 199 20.08 9.62 -2.00
N LEU A 200 21.13 9.97 -2.74
CA LEU A 200 22.39 9.23 -2.71
C LEU A 200 23.06 9.28 -1.33
N ARG A 201 22.93 10.38 -0.58
CA ARG A 201 23.42 10.46 0.82
C ARG A 201 22.61 9.58 1.76
N GLU A 202 21.27 9.57 1.62
CA GLU A 202 20.38 8.69 2.38
C GLU A 202 20.75 7.21 2.13
N ILE A 203 20.85 6.82 0.86
CA ILE A 203 21.24 5.45 0.47
C ILE A 203 22.60 5.07 1.04
N ARG A 204 23.59 5.97 0.97
CA ARG A 204 24.92 5.70 1.54
C ARG A 204 24.88 5.48 3.04
N SER A 205 24.11 6.30 3.76
CA SER A 205 23.91 6.15 5.20
C SER A 205 23.33 4.79 5.55
N ASP A 206 22.32 4.35 4.80
CA ASP A 206 21.69 3.05 5.01
C ASP A 206 22.59 1.88 4.65
N LEU A 207 23.33 1.98 3.52
CA LEU A 207 24.29 0.95 3.08
C LEU A 207 25.45 0.77 4.06
N ALA A 208 25.77 1.81 4.82
CA ALA A 208 26.80 1.78 5.88
C ALA A 208 26.20 1.43 7.26
N GLY A 209 24.89 1.30 7.35
CA GLY A 209 24.17 1.09 8.61
C GLY A 209 24.32 -0.31 9.18
N ALA A 210 23.78 -0.52 10.39
CA ALA A 210 23.81 -1.81 11.10
C ALA A 210 22.76 -2.80 10.63
N VAL A 211 21.70 -2.32 9.95
CA VAL A 211 20.60 -3.14 9.43
C VAL A 211 20.54 -3.07 7.90
N PRO A 212 20.09 -4.12 7.22
CA PRO A 212 19.97 -4.10 5.76
C PRO A 212 19.03 -2.99 5.29
N MET A 213 19.50 -2.12 4.40
CA MET A 213 18.67 -1.11 3.76
C MET A 213 17.47 -1.75 3.08
N ARG A 214 16.28 -1.17 3.28
CA ARG A 214 15.07 -1.48 2.56
C ARG A 214 14.42 -0.17 2.14
N ARG A 215 14.64 0.23 0.88
CA ARG A 215 14.26 1.58 0.43
C ARG A 215 13.48 1.56 -0.86
N LEU A 216 12.42 2.38 -0.91
CA LEU A 216 11.64 2.68 -2.11
C LEU A 216 12.09 4.03 -2.67
N LEU A 217 12.60 4.01 -3.90
CA LEU A 217 12.95 5.19 -4.68
C LEU A 217 11.81 5.55 -5.62
N GLN A 218 11.11 6.62 -5.32
CA GLN A 218 10.00 7.12 -6.11
C GLN A 218 10.42 8.38 -6.90
N GLY A 219 9.95 8.49 -8.14
CA GLY A 219 10.18 9.68 -8.95
C GLY A 219 9.62 9.51 -10.35
N ASP A 220 9.27 10.59 -11.00
CA ASP A 220 8.71 10.58 -12.34
C ASP A 220 9.66 9.97 -13.39
N VAL A 221 9.12 9.67 -14.58
CA VAL A 221 9.94 9.29 -15.72
C VAL A 221 10.91 10.42 -16.04
N GLY A 222 12.20 10.11 -16.20
CA GLY A 222 13.23 11.11 -16.44
C GLY A 222 13.83 11.76 -15.19
N SER A 223 13.34 11.51 -13.96
CA SER A 223 13.92 12.06 -12.72
C SER A 223 15.33 11.52 -12.39
N GLY A 224 15.78 10.50 -13.12
CA GLY A 224 17.11 9.91 -12.95
C GLY A 224 17.21 8.78 -11.92
N LYS A 225 16.12 8.04 -11.67
CA LYS A 225 16.11 6.86 -10.79
C LYS A 225 17.24 5.86 -11.13
N THR A 226 17.41 5.57 -12.42
CA THR A 226 18.46 4.66 -12.89
C THR A 226 19.86 5.17 -12.52
N LEU A 227 20.09 6.48 -12.59
CA LEU A 227 21.38 7.08 -12.19
C LEU A 227 21.65 6.90 -10.69
N VAL A 228 20.63 7.06 -9.87
CA VAL A 228 20.72 6.80 -8.41
C VAL A 228 21.00 5.33 -8.14
N ALA A 229 20.34 4.41 -8.88
CA ALA A 229 20.62 2.97 -8.77
C ALA A 229 22.04 2.61 -9.18
N VAL A 230 22.60 3.24 -10.23
CA VAL A 230 24.00 3.09 -10.60
C VAL A 230 24.91 3.58 -9.46
N GLY A 231 24.63 4.73 -8.84
CA GLY A 231 25.38 5.23 -7.71
C GLY A 231 25.36 4.28 -6.50
N ALA A 232 24.17 3.74 -6.14
CA ALA A 232 24.04 2.73 -5.08
C ALA A 232 24.83 1.45 -5.42
N SER A 233 24.80 1.03 -6.69
CA SER A 233 25.55 -0.13 -7.16
C SER A 233 27.06 0.10 -7.05
N ILE A 234 27.55 1.28 -7.40
CA ILE A 234 28.98 1.62 -7.26
C ILE A 234 29.43 1.52 -5.81
N MET A 235 28.66 2.08 -4.86
CA MET A 235 28.99 2.01 -3.42
C MET A 235 29.11 0.55 -2.95
N THR A 236 28.16 -0.29 -3.38
CA THR A 236 28.16 -1.73 -3.04
C THR A 236 29.37 -2.46 -3.63
N LEU A 237 29.70 -2.21 -4.90
CA LEU A 237 30.86 -2.81 -5.59
C LEU A 237 32.16 -2.35 -4.98
N GLU A 238 32.31 -1.09 -4.59
CA GLU A 238 33.48 -0.55 -3.85
C GLU A 238 33.75 -1.29 -2.55
N SER A 239 32.66 -1.81 -1.94
CA SER A 239 32.76 -2.58 -0.68
C SER A 239 33.02 -4.07 -0.91
N GLY A 240 33.23 -4.52 -2.17
CA GLY A 240 33.55 -5.91 -2.49
C GLY A 240 32.31 -6.81 -2.65
N PHE A 241 31.12 -6.25 -2.83
CA PHE A 241 29.89 -7.01 -3.01
C PHE A 241 29.32 -6.86 -4.42
N SER A 242 28.65 -7.90 -4.89
CA SER A 242 27.94 -7.91 -6.18
C SER A 242 26.55 -7.29 -6.08
N VAL A 243 26.00 -6.91 -7.23
CA VAL A 243 24.68 -6.27 -7.34
C VAL A 243 23.78 -7.05 -8.29
N GLY A 244 22.54 -7.34 -7.85
CA GLY A 244 21.50 -7.93 -8.70
C GLY A 244 20.46 -6.87 -9.07
N ILE A 245 20.15 -6.74 -10.37
CA ILE A 245 19.16 -5.79 -10.88
C ILE A 245 18.08 -6.56 -11.58
N MET A 246 16.86 -6.46 -11.10
CA MET A 246 15.71 -7.17 -11.63
C MET A 246 14.76 -6.24 -12.38
N ALA A 247 14.48 -6.58 -13.63
CA ALA A 247 13.50 -5.93 -14.48
C ALA A 247 12.29 -6.84 -14.76
N PRO A 248 11.09 -6.29 -14.96
CA PRO A 248 9.88 -7.09 -15.17
C PRO A 248 9.84 -7.81 -16.53
N THR A 249 10.54 -7.31 -17.53
CA THR A 249 10.58 -7.89 -18.89
C THR A 249 12.01 -7.95 -19.42
N GLU A 250 12.25 -8.81 -20.41
CA GLU A 250 13.56 -8.93 -21.05
C GLU A 250 13.98 -7.64 -21.77
N ILE A 251 13.04 -6.94 -22.38
CA ILE A 251 13.30 -5.66 -23.06
C ILE A 251 13.79 -4.61 -22.06
N LEU A 252 13.14 -4.50 -20.88
CA LEU A 252 13.56 -3.58 -19.82
C LEU A 252 14.91 -4.00 -19.21
N ALA A 253 15.16 -5.30 -19.10
CA ALA A 253 16.46 -5.82 -18.65
C ALA A 253 17.58 -5.44 -19.64
N GLU A 254 17.35 -5.52 -20.94
CA GLU A 254 18.31 -5.08 -21.97
C GLU A 254 18.55 -3.56 -21.94
N GLN A 255 17.51 -2.76 -21.72
CA GLN A 255 17.64 -1.32 -21.54
C GLN A 255 18.48 -0.96 -20.29
N LEU A 256 18.20 -1.62 -19.16
CA LEU A 256 18.98 -1.45 -17.95
C LEU A 256 20.43 -1.89 -18.14
N LEU A 257 20.67 -3.04 -18.80
CA LEU A 257 22.02 -3.51 -19.16
C LEU A 257 22.78 -2.43 -19.94
N HIS A 258 22.14 -1.85 -20.99
CA HIS A 258 22.76 -0.81 -21.80
C HIS A 258 23.13 0.42 -20.96
N ASN A 259 22.21 0.88 -20.11
CA ASN A 259 22.43 2.01 -19.23
C ASN A 259 23.58 1.74 -18.23
N PHE A 260 23.57 0.58 -17.60
CA PHE A 260 24.60 0.20 -16.63
C PHE A 260 25.97 0.02 -17.30
N ARG A 261 26.04 -0.61 -18.46
CA ARG A 261 27.29 -0.73 -19.24
C ARG A 261 27.84 0.63 -19.66
N ARG A 262 26.98 1.57 -20.07
CA ARG A 262 27.38 2.94 -20.42
C ARG A 262 28.12 3.63 -19.28
N TRP A 263 27.64 3.46 -18.03
CA TRP A 263 28.19 4.16 -16.87
C TRP A 263 29.31 3.38 -16.17
N LEU A 264 29.23 2.06 -16.10
CA LEU A 264 30.17 1.21 -15.39
C LEU A 264 31.30 0.67 -16.26
N GLY A 265 31.08 0.52 -17.57
CA GLY A 265 32.10 0.06 -18.51
C GLY A 265 33.40 0.87 -18.48
N PRO A 266 33.36 2.23 -18.51
CA PRO A 266 34.54 3.07 -18.38
C PRO A 266 35.30 2.94 -17.05
N LEU A 267 34.69 2.32 -16.02
CA LEU A 267 35.31 2.02 -14.73
C LEU A 267 35.89 0.60 -14.67
N GLY A 268 35.77 -0.17 -15.76
CA GLY A 268 36.23 -1.57 -15.80
C GLY A 268 35.33 -2.55 -15.03
N ILE A 269 34.09 -2.15 -14.69
CA ILE A 269 33.17 -2.97 -13.93
C ILE A 269 32.29 -3.83 -14.87
N PRO A 270 32.33 -5.17 -14.74
CA PRO A 270 31.58 -6.05 -15.62
C PRO A 270 30.07 -6.02 -15.29
N VAL A 271 29.24 -5.96 -16.36
CA VAL A 271 27.76 -6.03 -16.28
C VAL A 271 27.29 -7.16 -17.18
N THR A 272 26.64 -8.15 -16.60
CA THR A 272 26.15 -9.36 -17.29
C THR A 272 24.63 -9.40 -17.33
N LEU A 273 24.07 -9.94 -18.42
CA LEU A 273 22.64 -10.15 -18.59
C LEU A 273 22.26 -11.61 -18.33
N HIS A 274 21.18 -11.83 -17.57
CA HIS A 274 20.63 -13.14 -17.33
C HIS A 274 19.10 -13.11 -17.44
N THR A 275 18.58 -13.68 -18.54
CA THR A 275 17.13 -13.73 -18.83
C THR A 275 16.72 -15.17 -19.17
N GLY A 276 15.44 -15.40 -19.37
CA GLY A 276 14.92 -16.71 -19.78
C GLY A 276 15.48 -17.16 -21.13
N SER A 277 15.63 -16.23 -22.07
CA SER A 277 16.17 -16.50 -23.43
C SER A 277 17.71 -16.49 -23.49
N ARG A 278 18.36 -15.77 -22.59
CA ARG A 278 19.85 -15.64 -22.57
C ARG A 278 20.36 -16.00 -21.19
N LYS A 279 20.94 -17.20 -21.05
CA LYS A 279 21.70 -17.59 -19.88
C LYS A 279 23.02 -16.81 -19.95
N GLY A 280 23.27 -15.96 -18.92
CA GLY A 280 24.50 -15.18 -18.84
C GLY A 280 25.74 -16.07 -18.92
N GLU A 281 26.87 -15.47 -19.28
CA GLU A 281 28.16 -16.17 -19.31
C GLU A 281 28.40 -16.87 -17.98
N VAL A 282 28.71 -18.16 -18.04
CA VAL A 282 29.13 -18.95 -16.87
C VAL A 282 30.42 -18.31 -16.31
N LEU A 283 30.42 -18.08 -14.99
CA LEU A 283 31.58 -17.58 -14.28
C LEU A 283 32.78 -18.47 -14.60
N ARG A 284 33.86 -17.88 -15.12
CA ARG A 284 35.13 -18.59 -15.35
C ARG A 284 36.07 -18.32 -14.20
N ASP A 285 36.96 -19.27 -13.90
CA ASP A 285 38.03 -19.07 -12.96
C ASP A 285 38.89 -17.88 -13.43
N GLY A 286 39.05 -16.88 -12.56
CA GLY A 286 39.76 -15.62 -12.86
C GLY A 286 38.87 -14.43 -13.18
N ASP A 287 37.54 -14.61 -13.28
CA ASP A 287 36.56 -13.51 -13.40
C ASP A 287 36.58 -12.63 -12.14
N PRO A 288 36.30 -11.30 -12.27
CA PRO A 288 36.22 -10.41 -11.11
C PRO A 288 35.24 -10.94 -10.07
N ALA A 289 35.65 -10.93 -8.80
CA ALA A 289 34.85 -11.41 -7.67
C ALA A 289 33.56 -10.61 -7.48
N THR A 290 33.49 -9.39 -8.03
CA THR A 290 32.35 -8.49 -7.92
C THR A 290 31.85 -8.04 -9.28
N ARG A 291 30.56 -8.10 -9.51
CA ARG A 291 29.92 -7.72 -10.77
C ARG A 291 28.45 -7.31 -10.61
N VAL A 292 27.89 -6.72 -11.66
CA VAL A 292 26.47 -6.40 -11.75
C VAL A 292 25.78 -7.44 -12.61
N PHE A 293 24.73 -8.05 -12.06
CA PHE A 293 23.84 -8.96 -12.77
C PHE A 293 22.54 -8.24 -13.08
N VAL A 294 22.20 -8.10 -14.35
CA VAL A 294 20.92 -7.55 -14.81
C VAL A 294 20.09 -8.69 -15.36
N GLY A 295 18.82 -8.76 -15.03
CA GLY A 295 17.99 -9.83 -15.57
C GLY A 295 16.50 -9.70 -15.19
N THR A 296 15.78 -10.78 -15.48
CA THR A 296 14.36 -10.93 -15.13
C THR A 296 14.22 -11.92 -13.96
N HIS A 297 13.03 -12.53 -13.82
CA HIS A 297 12.80 -13.62 -12.87
C HIS A 297 13.80 -14.78 -12.99
N ALA A 298 14.55 -14.88 -14.09
CA ALA A 298 15.63 -15.85 -14.24
C ALA A 298 16.73 -15.72 -13.16
N LEU A 299 16.94 -14.51 -12.61
CA LEU A 299 17.85 -14.29 -11.49
C LEU A 299 17.40 -14.99 -10.19
N ILE A 300 16.12 -15.31 -10.07
CA ILE A 300 15.53 -15.97 -8.89
C ILE A 300 15.69 -17.50 -8.97
N GLN A 301 15.75 -18.06 -10.18
CA GLN A 301 15.79 -19.51 -10.40
C GLN A 301 16.93 -20.19 -9.60
N SER A 302 16.67 -21.40 -9.09
CA SER A 302 17.56 -22.16 -8.21
C SER A 302 18.92 -22.47 -8.82
N GLY A 303 19.00 -22.54 -10.16
CA GLY A 303 20.25 -22.82 -10.89
C GLY A 303 21.21 -21.62 -11.03
N PHE A 304 20.77 -20.41 -10.68
CA PHE A 304 21.60 -19.22 -10.79
C PHE A 304 22.12 -18.78 -9.41
N ARG A 305 23.45 -18.71 -9.25
CA ARG A 305 24.09 -18.26 -8.01
C ARG A 305 24.69 -16.87 -8.18
N MET A 306 24.50 -16.04 -7.18
CA MET A 306 25.14 -14.72 -7.06
C MET A 306 25.98 -14.72 -5.79
N ASP A 307 27.26 -14.97 -5.94
CA ASP A 307 28.18 -14.95 -4.80
C ASP A 307 28.39 -13.50 -4.34
N ASN A 308 28.51 -13.31 -3.03
CA ASN A 308 28.66 -12.00 -2.39
C ASN A 308 27.64 -10.94 -2.80
N LEU A 309 26.34 -11.31 -2.93
CA LEU A 309 25.28 -10.38 -3.25
C LEU A 309 25.06 -9.38 -2.09
N GLY A 310 25.37 -8.10 -2.32
CA GLY A 310 25.25 -7.02 -1.34
C GLY A 310 24.04 -6.13 -1.55
N LEU A 311 23.61 -5.93 -2.80
CA LEU A 311 22.48 -5.07 -3.15
C LEU A 311 21.58 -5.74 -4.18
N VAL A 312 20.28 -5.64 -3.96
CA VAL A 312 19.25 -5.98 -4.92
C VAL A 312 18.52 -4.70 -5.33
N VAL A 313 18.45 -4.43 -6.63
CA VAL A 313 17.67 -3.34 -7.22
C VAL A 313 16.49 -3.95 -7.97
N ILE A 314 15.28 -3.51 -7.69
CA ILE A 314 14.05 -3.96 -8.39
C ILE A 314 13.42 -2.76 -9.10
N ASP A 315 13.31 -2.85 -10.42
CA ASP A 315 12.63 -1.82 -11.23
C ASP A 315 11.16 -2.18 -11.42
N GLU A 316 10.27 -1.16 -11.31
CA GLU A 316 8.82 -1.29 -11.50
C GLU A 316 8.19 -2.42 -10.66
N GLN A 317 8.33 -2.33 -9.35
CA GLN A 317 7.95 -3.36 -8.37
C GLN A 317 6.52 -3.89 -8.49
N HIS A 318 5.55 -3.09 -8.96
CA HIS A 318 4.14 -3.50 -9.05
C HIS A 318 3.91 -4.74 -9.94
N LYS A 319 4.90 -5.10 -10.76
CA LYS A 319 4.89 -6.30 -11.62
C LYS A 319 5.47 -7.55 -10.96
N PHE A 320 5.95 -7.45 -9.71
CA PHE A 320 6.55 -8.57 -8.98
C PHE A 320 5.78 -8.92 -7.71
N GLY A 321 5.55 -10.21 -7.48
CA GLY A 321 4.95 -10.71 -6.24
C GLY A 321 5.90 -10.61 -5.03
N VAL A 322 5.35 -10.54 -3.81
CA VAL A 322 6.11 -10.50 -2.55
C VAL A 322 7.03 -11.72 -2.41
N ALA A 323 6.55 -12.91 -2.79
CA ALA A 323 7.31 -14.16 -2.73
C ALA A 323 8.57 -14.14 -3.60
N GLN A 324 8.49 -13.57 -4.80
CA GLN A 324 9.63 -13.47 -5.72
C GLN A 324 10.75 -12.57 -5.18
N ARG A 325 10.39 -11.47 -4.50
CA ARG A 325 11.35 -10.60 -3.83
C ARG A 325 12.07 -11.30 -2.68
N GLU A 326 11.32 -12.00 -1.84
CA GLU A 326 11.90 -12.74 -0.72
C GLU A 326 12.85 -13.84 -1.19
N GLU A 327 12.53 -14.52 -2.30
CA GLU A 327 13.39 -15.55 -2.87
C GLU A 327 14.71 -14.97 -3.38
N LEU A 328 14.68 -13.79 -4.04
CA LEU A 328 15.89 -13.10 -4.46
C LEU A 328 16.76 -12.67 -3.27
N LEU A 329 16.14 -12.15 -2.20
CA LEU A 329 16.83 -11.76 -0.98
C LEU A 329 17.46 -12.96 -0.25
N ARG A 330 16.87 -14.16 -0.35
CA ARG A 330 17.43 -15.39 0.23
C ARG A 330 18.71 -15.89 -0.47
N LYS A 331 18.98 -15.45 -1.70
CA LYS A 331 20.22 -15.81 -2.43
C LYS A 331 21.47 -15.17 -1.84
N GLY A 332 21.31 -14.09 -1.04
CA GLY A 332 22.40 -13.43 -0.32
C GLY A 332 22.31 -13.65 1.19
N ARG A 333 23.29 -13.12 1.91
CA ARG A 333 23.28 -13.02 3.38
C ARG A 333 22.56 -11.73 3.78
N TYR A 334 21.24 -11.63 3.55
CA TYR A 334 20.44 -10.42 3.77
C TYR A 334 20.97 -9.18 3.01
N PRO A 335 20.97 -9.21 1.67
CA PRO A 335 21.42 -8.07 0.87
C PRO A 335 20.53 -6.85 1.11
N HIS A 336 21.07 -5.66 0.88
CA HIS A 336 20.29 -4.43 0.82
C HIS A 336 19.29 -4.48 -0.33
N LEU A 337 18.15 -3.78 -0.18
CA LEU A 337 17.07 -3.73 -1.17
C LEU A 337 16.78 -2.28 -1.55
N LEU A 338 16.85 -1.99 -2.83
CA LEU A 338 16.40 -0.74 -3.43
C LEU A 338 15.30 -1.04 -4.45
N VAL A 339 14.14 -0.51 -4.23
CA VAL A 339 12.98 -0.66 -5.13
C VAL A 339 12.76 0.65 -5.85
N MET A 340 12.54 0.61 -7.16
CA MET A 340 12.24 1.80 -7.95
C MET A 340 10.83 1.77 -8.51
N THR A 341 10.15 2.92 -8.53
CA THR A 341 8.85 3.07 -9.19
C THR A 341 8.70 4.45 -9.83
N ALA A 342 8.08 4.48 -11.01
CA ALA A 342 7.67 5.73 -11.67
C ALA A 342 6.27 6.18 -11.26
N THR A 343 5.44 5.27 -10.74
CA THR A 343 4.08 5.65 -10.32
C THR A 343 4.13 6.44 -9.02
N PRO A 344 3.52 7.64 -8.96
CA PRO A 344 3.36 8.34 -7.71
C PRO A 344 2.41 7.55 -6.80
N ILE A 345 2.97 6.98 -5.74
CA ILE A 345 2.18 6.29 -4.73
C ILE A 345 1.85 7.33 -3.66
N PRO A 346 0.57 7.62 -3.39
CA PRO A 346 0.20 8.49 -2.29
C PRO A 346 0.89 8.02 -1.00
N ARG A 347 1.44 8.96 -0.20
CA ARG A 347 2.18 8.61 1.02
C ARG A 347 1.42 7.65 1.93
N THR A 348 0.13 7.86 2.09
CA THR A 348 -0.76 6.99 2.88
C THR A 348 -0.84 5.57 2.33
N LEU A 349 -0.98 5.41 1.01
CA LEU A 349 -0.99 4.09 0.36
C LEU A 349 0.41 3.46 0.37
N GLY A 350 1.46 4.25 0.26
CA GLY A 350 2.85 3.81 0.40
C GLY A 350 3.15 3.21 1.77
N LEU A 351 2.64 3.82 2.83
CA LEU A 351 2.77 3.32 4.20
C LEU A 351 2.02 2.01 4.44
N THR A 352 0.95 1.73 3.72
CA THR A 352 0.19 0.48 3.85
C THR A 352 0.75 -0.65 2.99
N LEU A 353 1.10 -0.38 1.75
CA LEU A 353 1.61 -1.39 0.81
C LEU A 353 3.12 -1.66 0.98
N TYR A 354 3.88 -0.66 1.40
CA TYR A 354 5.34 -0.66 1.47
C TYR A 354 5.85 -0.18 2.83
N GLY A 355 5.07 -0.34 3.89
CA GLY A 355 5.41 0.16 5.23
C GLY A 355 6.66 -0.47 5.86
N ASP A 356 7.22 -1.50 5.22
CA ASP A 356 8.51 -2.09 5.53
C ASP A 356 9.68 -1.42 4.78
N LEU A 357 9.41 -0.45 3.88
CA LEU A 357 10.42 0.28 3.11
C LEU A 357 10.50 1.75 3.55
N ASP A 358 11.70 2.27 3.69
CA ASP A 358 11.95 3.70 3.79
C ASP A 358 11.75 4.36 2.42
N VAL A 359 11.18 5.55 2.36
CA VAL A 359 10.81 6.20 1.09
C VAL A 359 11.74 7.37 0.80
N SER A 360 12.34 7.38 -0.39
CA SER A 360 13.06 8.53 -0.98
C SER A 360 12.34 9.00 -2.24
N ILE A 361 12.18 10.30 -2.38
CA ILE A 361 11.47 10.92 -3.49
C ILE A 361 12.43 11.78 -4.32
N LEU A 362 12.45 11.54 -5.63
CA LEU A 362 13.09 12.42 -6.62
C LEU A 362 12.04 13.39 -7.16
N ASP A 363 11.93 14.53 -6.53
CA ASP A 363 10.97 15.59 -6.80
C ASP A 363 11.49 16.67 -7.75
N GLN A 364 12.67 16.46 -8.35
CA GLN A 364 13.30 17.39 -9.28
C GLN A 364 13.68 16.65 -10.58
N LEU A 365 13.42 17.31 -11.70
CA LEU A 365 13.89 16.85 -13.01
C LEU A 365 15.25 17.48 -13.33
N PRO A 366 16.19 16.73 -13.97
CA PRO A 366 17.44 17.30 -14.47
C PRO A 366 17.18 18.44 -15.46
N LYS A 367 18.03 19.48 -15.44
CA LYS A 367 17.95 20.57 -16.42
C LYS A 367 18.13 20.00 -17.83
N GLY A 368 17.20 20.35 -18.74
CA GLY A 368 17.20 19.87 -20.13
C GLY A 368 16.31 18.63 -20.38
N CYS A 369 15.62 18.11 -19.38
CA CYS A 369 14.58 17.11 -19.60
C CYS A 369 13.34 17.80 -20.16
N LEU A 370 13.02 17.57 -21.43
CA LEU A 370 11.79 18.06 -22.05
C LEU A 370 10.63 17.20 -21.53
N LEU A 371 9.73 17.82 -20.77
CA LEU A 371 8.42 17.24 -20.48
C LEU A 371 7.60 17.28 -21.78
N TYR A 372 7.45 16.16 -22.44
CA TYR A 372 6.40 16.00 -23.45
C TYR A 372 5.06 15.92 -22.71
N THR A 373 4.46 17.06 -22.42
CA THR A 373 3.03 17.13 -22.12
C THR A 373 2.32 17.01 -23.45
N SER A 374 1.89 15.81 -23.84
CA SER A 374 0.87 15.71 -24.86
C SER A 374 -0.41 16.30 -24.26
N PRO A 375 -1.09 17.25 -24.93
CA PRO A 375 -2.38 17.73 -24.48
C PRO A 375 -3.32 16.52 -24.39
N SER A 376 -3.98 16.39 -23.24
CA SER A 376 -5.02 15.37 -23.06
C SER A 376 -6.13 15.64 -24.11
N PRO A 377 -6.66 14.61 -24.79
CA PRO A 377 -7.80 14.80 -25.71
C PRO A 377 -9.10 15.24 -25.01
N ARG A 378 -9.03 15.66 -23.75
CA ARG A 378 -10.18 16.02 -22.90
C ARG A 378 -10.15 17.47 -22.36
N ASP A 379 -9.23 18.31 -22.83
CA ASP A 379 -9.26 19.75 -22.55
C ASP A 379 -9.91 20.52 -23.69
#